data_cb5bacb74c8f4fd32e9957a62098cf80
#
_entry.id   cb5bacb74c8f4fd32e9957a62098cf80
#
_cell.length_a   1.000
_cell.length_b   1.000
_cell.length_c   1.000
_cell.angle_alpha   90.00
_cell.angle_beta   90.00
_cell.angle_gamma   90.00
#
_symmetry.space_group_name_H-M   'P 1'
#
loop_
_entity.id
_entity.type
_entity.pdbx_description
1 polymer ?
#
loop_
_entity_poly.entity_id
_entity_poly.type
_entity_poly.pdbx_seq_one_letter_code
_entity_poly.pdbx_strand_id
1 'polypeptide(L)'
;MPAPRTPDGRWIVVDGRRWRAADPELPEPVRVRLLHHLGTARAAVRTGKRTGDDAAVAAARARVDAAKRGPGERGTPGWEQDSDARRARWSTALEELEIP
;
A
#
# COMPACT_ATOMS: atom_id res chain seq x y z
N MET A 1 14.15 -12.91 4.08
CA MET A 1 13.99 -12.42 5.46
C MET A 1 13.20 -11.11 5.46
N PRO A 2 12.25 -10.92 6.37
CA PRO A 2 11.60 -9.63 6.45
C PRO A 2 12.60 -8.55 6.85
N ALA A 3 12.37 -7.32 6.36
CA ALA A 3 13.19 -6.18 6.74
C ALA A 3 13.06 -5.92 8.25
N PRO A 4 14.15 -5.52 8.93
CA PRO A 4 14.08 -5.22 10.35
C PRO A 4 13.15 -4.04 10.62
N ARG A 5 12.36 -4.15 11.68
CA ARG A 5 11.49 -3.07 12.14
C ARG A 5 12.16 -2.28 13.25
N THR A 6 11.81 -1.00 13.36
CA THR A 6 12.21 -0.19 14.50
C THR A 6 11.53 -0.71 15.77
N PRO A 7 12.08 -0.41 16.98
CA PRO A 7 11.52 -0.92 18.24
C PRO A 7 10.05 -0.58 18.48
N ASP A 8 9.58 0.58 17.95
CA ASP A 8 8.18 0.97 18.06
C ASP A 8 7.27 0.28 17.03
N GLY A 9 7.85 -0.52 16.12
CA GLY A 9 7.10 -1.25 15.09
C GLY A 9 6.56 -0.37 13.95
N ARG A 10 6.85 0.92 13.96
CA ARG A 10 6.28 1.90 13.00
C ARG A 10 7.01 1.93 11.67
N TRP A 11 8.27 1.53 11.63
CA TRP A 11 9.13 1.65 10.46
C TRP A 11 9.83 0.35 10.14
N ILE A 12 10.09 0.14 8.86
CA ILE A 12 11.01 -0.90 8.39
C ILE A 12 12.25 -0.20 7.83
N VAL A 13 13.39 -0.89 7.91
CA VAL A 13 14.66 -0.37 7.40
C VAL A 13 15.12 -1.23 6.24
N VAL A 14 15.32 -0.60 5.08
CA VAL A 14 15.82 -1.27 3.87
C VAL A 14 16.94 -0.41 3.29
N ASP A 15 18.12 -0.99 3.15
CA ASP A 15 19.30 -0.30 2.61
C ASP A 15 19.58 1.03 3.34
N GLY A 16 19.46 1.05 4.67
CA GLY A 16 19.69 2.22 5.50
C GLY A 16 18.59 3.27 5.45
N ARG A 17 17.52 3.04 4.69
CA ARG A 17 16.38 3.96 4.56
C ARG A 17 15.18 3.42 5.33
N ARG A 18 14.50 4.33 6.04
CA ARG A 18 13.27 3.99 6.77
C ARG A 18 12.06 4.15 5.88
N TRP A 19 11.19 3.14 5.92
CA TRP A 19 9.89 3.13 5.27
C TRP A 19 8.84 2.84 6.32
N ARG A 20 7.67 3.43 6.18
CA ARG A 20 6.58 3.16 7.12
C ARG A 20 6.14 1.71 7.00
N ALA A 21 6.05 1.00 8.13
CA ALA A 21 5.55 -0.37 8.17
C ALA A 21 4.04 -0.39 7.99
N ALA A 22 3.50 -1.55 7.58
CA ALA A 22 2.06 -1.74 7.53
C ALA A 22 1.46 -1.61 8.93
N ASP A 23 0.23 -1.09 9.00
CA ASP A 23 -0.52 -0.90 10.24
C ASP A 23 -0.68 -2.26 10.96
N PRO A 24 -0.27 -2.39 12.23
CA PRO A 24 -0.42 -3.63 12.98
C PRO A 24 -1.87 -4.06 13.20
N GLU A 25 -2.84 -3.15 13.10
CA GLU A 25 -4.26 -3.49 13.20
C GLU A 25 -4.83 -4.05 11.89
N LEU A 26 -4.07 -4.01 10.82
CA LEU A 26 -4.51 -4.52 9.51
C LEU A 26 -4.76 -6.03 9.57
N PRO A 27 -5.99 -6.50 9.30
CA PRO A 27 -6.25 -7.94 9.28
C PRO A 27 -5.43 -8.64 8.20
N GLU A 28 -4.94 -9.83 8.50
CA GLU A 28 -4.08 -10.59 7.57
C GLU A 28 -4.72 -10.82 6.20
N PRO A 29 -6.00 -11.21 6.09
CA PRO A 29 -6.64 -11.35 4.78
C PRO A 29 -6.66 -10.06 3.97
N VAL A 30 -6.84 -8.92 4.62
CA VAL A 30 -6.81 -7.60 3.98
C VAL A 30 -5.39 -7.27 3.50
N ARG A 31 -4.39 -7.53 4.35
CA ARG A 31 -2.98 -7.33 4.00
C ARG A 31 -2.60 -8.10 2.75
N VAL A 32 -2.99 -9.36 2.68
CA VAL A 32 -2.69 -10.22 1.51
C VAL A 32 -3.34 -9.68 0.24
N ARG A 33 -4.60 -9.23 0.33
CA ARG A 33 -5.31 -8.63 -0.82
C ARG A 33 -4.62 -7.36 -1.30
N LEU A 34 -4.25 -6.48 -0.38
CA LEU A 34 -3.56 -5.23 -0.73
C LEU A 34 -2.19 -5.48 -1.36
N LEU A 35 -1.45 -6.46 -0.85
CA LEU A 35 -0.16 -6.85 -1.43
C LEU A 35 -0.32 -7.40 -2.85
N HIS A 36 -1.36 -8.19 -3.10
CA HIS A 36 -1.67 -8.69 -4.44
C HIS A 36 -1.94 -7.54 -5.40
N HIS A 37 -2.77 -6.59 -5.01
CA HIS A 37 -3.08 -5.41 -5.83
C HIS A 37 -1.84 -4.54 -6.07
N LEU A 38 -0.97 -4.40 -5.08
CA LEU A 38 0.27 -3.66 -5.23
C LEU A 38 1.16 -4.30 -6.30
N GLY A 39 1.33 -5.62 -6.25
CA GLY A 39 2.12 -6.36 -7.23
C GLY A 39 1.57 -6.21 -8.64
N THR A 40 0.25 -6.35 -8.79
CA THR A 40 -0.45 -6.19 -10.07
C THR A 40 -0.29 -4.76 -10.62
N ALA A 41 -0.44 -3.76 -9.75
CA ALA A 41 -0.32 -2.36 -10.16
C ALA A 41 1.11 -2.00 -10.57
N ARG A 42 2.11 -2.50 -9.84
CA ARG A 42 3.53 -2.29 -10.21
C ARG A 42 3.86 -2.91 -11.56
N ALA A 43 3.34 -4.11 -11.83
CA ALA A 43 3.50 -4.75 -13.14
C ALA A 43 2.87 -3.91 -14.25
N ALA A 44 1.70 -3.33 -14.00
CA ALA A 44 1.01 -2.46 -14.95
C ALA A 44 1.79 -1.16 -15.22
N VAL A 45 2.46 -0.60 -14.21
CA VAL A 45 3.37 0.55 -14.40
C VAL A 45 4.50 0.18 -15.37
N ARG A 46 5.15 -0.95 -15.14
CA ARG A 46 6.24 -1.42 -16.01
C ARG A 46 5.77 -1.63 -17.45
N THR A 47 4.62 -2.26 -17.63
CA THR A 47 4.04 -2.50 -18.95
C THR A 47 3.72 -1.18 -19.66
N GLY A 48 3.07 -0.24 -18.96
CA GLY A 48 2.73 1.06 -19.52
C GLY A 48 3.95 1.86 -19.95
N LYS A 49 5.02 1.82 -19.14
CA LYS A 49 6.30 2.48 -19.50
C LYS A 49 6.93 1.84 -20.74
N ARG A 50 6.93 0.51 -20.81
CA ARG A 50 7.50 -0.22 -21.96
C ARG A 50 6.76 0.08 -23.25
N THR A 51 5.44 0.23 -23.19
CA THR A 51 4.60 0.48 -24.39
C THR A 51 4.42 1.97 -24.67
N GLY A 52 4.93 2.86 -23.80
CA GLY A 52 4.78 4.31 -23.98
C GLY A 52 3.37 4.82 -23.74
N ASP A 53 2.55 4.10 -22.98
CA ASP A 53 1.16 4.49 -22.70
C ASP A 53 1.10 5.28 -21.39
N ASP A 54 1.17 6.62 -21.49
CA ASP A 54 1.19 7.51 -20.33
C ASP A 54 -0.10 7.44 -19.51
N ALA A 55 -1.25 7.26 -20.16
CA ALA A 55 -2.54 7.15 -19.47
C ALA A 55 -2.59 5.86 -18.65
N ALA A 56 -2.08 4.75 -19.20
CA ALA A 56 -1.99 3.48 -18.48
C ALA A 56 -1.05 3.58 -17.29
N VAL A 57 0.08 4.29 -17.43
CA VAL A 57 1.03 4.51 -16.32
C VAL A 57 0.36 5.32 -15.21
N ALA A 58 -0.36 6.40 -15.56
CA ALA A 58 -1.04 7.23 -14.56
C ALA A 58 -2.10 6.42 -13.80
N ALA A 59 -2.91 5.63 -14.50
CA ALA A 59 -3.92 4.77 -13.88
C ALA A 59 -3.28 3.73 -12.95
N ALA A 60 -2.19 3.10 -13.41
CA ALA A 60 -1.48 2.11 -12.60
C ALA A 60 -0.85 2.73 -11.35
N ARG A 61 -0.28 3.94 -11.44
CA ARG A 61 0.27 4.65 -10.29
C ARG A 61 -0.78 5.03 -9.26
N ALA A 62 -2.00 5.37 -9.71
CA ALA A 62 -3.11 5.63 -8.78
C ALA A 62 -3.46 4.36 -7.99
N ARG A 63 -3.41 3.19 -8.63
CA ARG A 63 -3.63 1.91 -7.96
C ARG A 63 -2.50 1.56 -6.99
N VAL A 64 -1.24 1.86 -7.34
CA VAL A 64 -0.11 1.71 -6.41
C VAL A 64 -0.35 2.57 -5.17
N ASP A 65 -0.76 3.82 -5.36
CA ASP A 65 -1.04 4.74 -4.25
C ASP A 65 -2.14 4.18 -3.33
N ALA A 66 -3.25 3.69 -3.88
CA ALA A 66 -4.33 3.09 -3.10
C ALA A 66 -3.83 1.87 -2.31
N ALA A 67 -3.03 1.00 -2.95
CA ALA A 67 -2.49 -0.20 -2.32
C ALA A 67 -1.48 0.12 -1.20
N LYS A 68 -0.85 1.30 -1.24
CA LYS A 68 0.06 1.76 -0.19
C LYS A 68 -0.66 2.53 0.91
N ARG A 69 -1.74 3.25 0.57
CA ARG A 69 -2.57 3.95 1.55
C ARG A 69 -3.38 2.98 2.41
N GLY A 70 -3.91 1.93 1.81
CA GLY A 70 -4.71 0.94 2.54
C GLY A 70 -4.02 0.40 3.79
N PRO A 71 -2.78 -0.11 3.71
CA PRO A 71 -2.08 -0.62 4.89
C PRO A 71 -1.46 0.47 5.76
N GLY A 72 -1.65 1.75 5.44
CA GLY A 72 -1.11 2.86 6.23
C GLY A 72 0.35 3.19 5.93
N GLU A 73 0.89 2.72 4.83
CA GLU A 73 2.27 3.00 4.40
C GLU A 73 2.42 4.36 3.74
N ARG A 74 1.29 4.98 3.35
CA ARG A 74 1.20 6.36 2.84
C ARG A 74 0.00 7.05 3.48
N GLY A 75 -0.03 8.38 3.42
CA GLY A 75 -1.09 9.18 4.02
C GLY A 75 -0.93 9.32 5.53
N THR A 76 -2.01 9.50 6.24
CA THR A 76 -2.00 9.63 7.70
C THR A 76 -1.49 8.35 8.34
N PRO A 77 -0.49 8.43 9.24
CA PRO A 77 -0.01 7.23 9.94
C PRO A 77 -1.11 6.57 10.77
N GLY A 78 -1.10 5.24 10.78
CA GLY A 78 -2.09 4.47 11.55
C GLY A 78 -2.08 4.80 13.03
N TRP A 79 -0.90 5.09 13.61
CA TRP A 79 -0.79 5.43 15.03
C TRP A 79 -1.42 6.79 15.39
N GLU A 80 -1.82 7.59 14.39
CA GLU A 80 -2.55 8.84 14.58
C GLU A 80 -4.05 8.66 14.33
N GLN A 81 -4.52 7.45 14.07
CA GLN A 81 -5.91 7.14 13.75
C GLN A 81 -6.51 6.17 14.75
N ASP A 82 -7.79 6.35 15.07
CA ASP A 82 -8.52 5.35 15.86
C ASP A 82 -8.86 4.12 14.98
N SER A 83 -9.39 3.08 15.60
CA SER A 83 -9.69 1.82 14.91
C SER A 83 -10.71 1.96 13.79
N ASP A 84 -11.72 2.82 13.98
CA ASP A 84 -12.73 3.07 12.94
C ASP A 84 -12.12 3.77 11.72
N ALA A 85 -11.27 4.77 11.95
CA ALA A 85 -10.58 5.48 10.87
C ALA A 85 -9.63 4.55 10.11
N ARG A 86 -8.91 3.67 10.81
CA ARG A 86 -8.04 2.67 10.18
C ARG A 86 -8.84 1.71 9.31
N ARG A 87 -9.96 1.21 9.80
CA ARG A 87 -10.84 0.30 9.07
C ARG A 87 -11.41 0.97 7.82
N ALA A 88 -11.86 2.22 7.94
CA ALA A 88 -12.36 2.99 6.80
C ALA A 88 -11.27 3.15 5.74
N ARG A 89 -10.03 3.42 6.16
CA ARG A 89 -8.89 3.59 5.25
C ARG A 89 -8.66 2.35 4.38
N TRP A 90 -8.53 1.17 4.97
CA TRP A 90 -8.27 -0.02 4.17
C TRP A 90 -9.49 -0.50 3.40
N SER A 91 -10.72 -0.28 3.92
CA SER A 91 -11.93 -0.61 3.20
C SER A 91 -12.09 0.24 1.95
N THR A 92 -11.82 1.55 2.06
CA THR A 92 -11.85 2.47 0.92
C THR A 92 -10.82 2.07 -0.14
N ALA A 93 -9.60 1.71 0.29
CA ALA A 93 -8.56 1.25 -0.64
C ALA A 93 -9.00 0.00 -1.40
N LEU A 94 -9.57 -0.98 -0.70
CA LEU A 94 -10.06 -2.20 -1.35
C LEU A 94 -11.21 -1.91 -2.32
N GLU A 95 -12.12 -1.01 -1.96
CA GLU A 95 -13.20 -0.60 -2.85
C GLU A 95 -12.64 -0.01 -4.15
N GLU A 96 -11.66 0.89 -4.06
CA GLU A 96 -11.02 1.48 -5.23
C GLU A 96 -10.33 0.44 -6.10
N LEU A 97 -9.64 -0.52 -5.48
CA LEU A 97 -8.83 -1.51 -6.19
C LEU A 97 -9.67 -2.64 -6.77
N GLU A 98 -10.81 -2.96 -6.18
CA GLU A 98 -11.63 -4.11 -6.54
C GLU A 98 -12.91 -3.74 -7.28
N ILE A 99 -13.10 -2.50 -7.64
CA ILE A 99 -14.18 -2.08 -8.53
C ILE A 99 -13.89 -2.60 -9.95
N PRO A 100 -14.87 -3.23 -10.60
CA PRO A 100 -14.72 -3.75 -11.97
C PRO A 100 -14.47 -2.65 -12.99
#